data_e658687610780a55f4e0c07982bf79f6
#
_entry.id   e658687610780a55f4e0c07982bf79f6
#
_cell.length_a   1.000
_cell.length_b   1.000
_cell.length_c   1.000
_cell.angle_alpha   90.00
_cell.angle_beta   90.00
_cell.angle_gamma   90.00
#
_symmetry.space_group_name_H-M   'P 1'
#
loop_
_entity.id
_entity.type
_entity.pdbx_description
1 polymer ?
#
loop_
_entity_poly.entity_id
_entity_poly.type
_entity_poly.pdbx_seq_one_letter_code
_entity_poly.pdbx_strand_id
1 'polypeptide(L)'
;GTPKGNAAIFDEWHKEGRHWEGVGYDFVIGNGSDSADGEIEPTFRWWQQKVGAHCGGTPGNWANVDGVGICLVGDFNHTYPTSRQMQSLAQLVRFLESRYNIPKGRIYGHNTTPGANGKTDCPGRHFPMFKLKSMLD
;
A
#
# COMPACT_ATOMS: atom_id res chain seq x y z
N GLY A 1 20.95 -4.23 4.32
CA GLY A 1 20.68 -4.70 2.96
C GLY A 1 19.55 -3.94 2.31
N THR A 2 19.39 -4.10 1.02
CA THR A 2 18.28 -3.49 0.29
C THR A 2 16.99 -4.20 0.64
N PRO A 3 15.92 -3.48 1.02
CA PRO A 3 14.62 -4.10 1.23
C PRO A 3 14.14 -4.81 -0.03
N LYS A 4 13.50 -5.95 0.15
CA LYS A 4 13.00 -6.77 -0.95
C LYS A 4 11.70 -7.45 -0.56
N GLY A 5 10.93 -7.82 -1.55
CA GLY A 5 9.68 -8.53 -1.33
C GLY A 5 8.84 -8.61 -2.59
N ASN A 6 7.80 -9.39 -2.48
CA ASN A 6 6.74 -9.49 -3.49
C ASN A 6 5.46 -9.95 -2.78
N ALA A 7 4.35 -10.01 -3.53
CA ALA A 7 3.06 -10.37 -2.97
C ALA A 7 3.08 -11.79 -2.35
N ALA A 8 3.78 -12.74 -2.96
CA ALA A 8 3.87 -14.12 -2.46
C ALA A 8 4.61 -14.20 -1.13
N ILE A 9 5.73 -13.47 -0.99
CA ILE A 9 6.51 -13.42 0.26
C ILE A 9 5.67 -12.78 1.37
N PHE A 10 4.99 -11.68 1.08
CA PHE A 10 4.14 -10.99 2.06
C PHE A 10 2.94 -11.86 2.46
N ASP A 11 2.38 -12.58 1.51
CA ASP A 11 1.29 -13.51 1.78
C ASP A 11 1.72 -14.58 2.80
N GLU A 12 2.88 -15.18 2.60
CA GLU A 12 3.45 -16.16 3.51
C GLU A 12 3.71 -15.58 4.90
N TRP A 13 4.32 -14.40 4.97
CA TRP A 13 4.59 -13.73 6.25
C TRP A 13 3.30 -13.43 7.02
N HIS A 14 2.26 -12.99 6.34
CA HIS A 14 0.99 -12.65 6.99
C HIS A 14 0.24 -13.90 7.47
N LYS A 15 0.29 -14.99 6.70
CA LYS A 15 -0.31 -16.26 7.11
C LYS A 15 0.37 -16.85 8.34
N GLU A 16 1.68 -16.92 8.32
CA GLU A 16 2.48 -17.58 9.36
C GLU A 16 2.70 -16.69 10.57
N GLY A 17 3.09 -15.44 10.36
CA GLY A 17 3.46 -14.54 11.44
C GLY A 17 2.29 -13.89 12.16
N ARG A 18 1.17 -13.64 11.47
CA ARG A 18 0.01 -12.93 12.02
C ARG A 18 -1.27 -13.74 12.02
N HIS A 19 -1.22 -14.97 11.55
CA HIS A 19 -2.39 -15.85 11.45
C HIS A 19 -3.54 -15.24 10.60
N TRP A 20 -3.17 -14.39 9.62
CA TRP A 20 -4.14 -13.83 8.69
C TRP A 20 -4.42 -14.84 7.57
N GLU A 21 -5.51 -14.62 6.86
CA GLU A 21 -5.89 -15.44 5.70
C GLU A 21 -4.88 -15.34 4.55
N GLY A 22 -3.98 -14.37 4.61
CA GLY A 22 -2.94 -14.13 3.61
C GLY A 22 -2.46 -12.68 3.69
N VAL A 23 -1.83 -12.18 2.61
CA VAL A 23 -1.33 -10.81 2.53
C VAL A 23 -2.44 -9.79 2.83
N GLY A 24 -2.15 -8.79 3.66
CA GLY A 24 -3.14 -7.82 4.11
C GLY A 24 -3.45 -6.69 3.14
N TYR A 25 -2.64 -6.53 2.07
CA TYR A 25 -2.78 -5.47 1.08
C TYR A 25 -3.51 -5.95 -0.16
N ASP A 26 -4.11 -5.02 -0.91
CA ASP A 26 -4.74 -5.31 -2.20
C ASP A 26 -3.72 -5.32 -3.34
N PHE A 27 -2.69 -4.48 -3.26
CA PHE A 27 -1.64 -4.37 -4.27
C PHE A 27 -0.27 -4.25 -3.61
N VAL A 28 0.75 -4.78 -4.29
CA VAL A 28 2.16 -4.64 -3.91
C VAL A 28 2.93 -4.11 -5.11
N ILE A 29 3.74 -3.06 -4.92
CA ILE A 29 4.57 -2.47 -5.98
C ILE A 29 6.04 -2.75 -5.69
N GLY A 30 6.68 -3.48 -6.58
CA GLY A 30 8.05 -3.95 -6.44
C GLY A 30 9.11 -2.87 -6.61
N ASN A 31 10.31 -3.11 -6.05
CA ASN A 31 11.45 -2.18 -6.11
C ASN A 31 12.66 -2.74 -6.89
N GLY A 32 12.49 -3.87 -7.56
CA GLY A 32 13.58 -4.53 -8.29
C GLY A 32 14.28 -5.65 -7.52
N SER A 33 13.90 -5.88 -6.25
CA SER A 33 14.43 -6.98 -5.44
C SER A 33 13.30 -7.96 -5.11
N ASP A 34 13.37 -9.16 -5.61
CA ASP A 34 12.33 -10.22 -5.59
C ASP A 34 11.05 -9.88 -6.38
N SER A 35 11.02 -8.76 -7.03
CA SER A 35 9.96 -8.31 -7.94
C SER A 35 10.55 -7.26 -8.87
N ALA A 36 10.00 -7.06 -10.04
CA ALA A 36 10.50 -6.04 -10.95
C ALA A 36 10.25 -4.64 -10.39
N ASP A 37 11.14 -3.69 -10.70
CA ASP A 37 11.00 -2.31 -10.26
C ASP A 37 9.76 -1.65 -10.87
N GLY A 38 8.83 -1.23 -10.02
CA GLY A 38 7.55 -0.66 -10.44
C GLY A 38 6.50 -1.70 -10.85
N GLU A 39 6.78 -3.00 -10.67
CA GLU A 39 5.79 -4.06 -10.96
C GLU A 39 4.63 -3.98 -9.98
N ILE A 40 3.41 -3.94 -10.52
CA ILE A 40 2.18 -3.93 -9.72
C ILE A 40 1.66 -5.36 -9.62
N GLU A 41 1.61 -5.89 -8.39
CA GLU A 41 1.08 -7.23 -8.12
C GLU A 41 -0.27 -7.11 -7.39
N PRO A 42 -1.39 -7.43 -8.07
CA PRO A 42 -2.68 -7.58 -7.39
C PRO A 42 -2.63 -8.81 -6.49
N THR A 43 -3.27 -8.74 -5.34
CA THR A 43 -3.32 -9.87 -4.40
C THR A 43 -4.70 -10.55 -4.43
N PHE A 44 -4.82 -11.66 -3.69
CA PHE A 44 -6.11 -12.35 -3.59
C PHE A 44 -7.20 -11.46 -2.95
N ARG A 45 -6.81 -10.53 -2.07
CA ARG A 45 -7.78 -9.62 -1.45
C ARG A 45 -8.44 -8.72 -2.48
N TRP A 46 -7.66 -8.27 -3.48
CA TRP A 46 -8.22 -7.50 -4.59
C TRP A 46 -9.10 -8.39 -5.48
N TRP A 47 -8.57 -9.53 -5.93
CA TRP A 47 -9.31 -10.40 -6.84
C TRP A 47 -10.61 -10.94 -6.24
N GLN A 48 -10.62 -11.22 -4.95
CA GLN A 48 -11.78 -11.74 -4.23
C GLN A 48 -12.58 -10.66 -3.51
N GLN A 49 -12.15 -9.40 -3.59
CA GLN A 49 -12.79 -8.25 -2.92
C GLN A 49 -12.94 -8.49 -1.41
N LYS A 50 -11.93 -9.04 -0.78
CA LYS A 50 -11.93 -9.33 0.66
C LYS A 50 -11.58 -8.10 1.48
N VAL A 51 -12.08 -8.07 2.71
CA VAL A 51 -11.71 -7.06 3.71
C VAL A 51 -10.20 -7.08 3.90
N GLY A 52 -9.56 -5.91 3.86
CA GLY A 52 -8.12 -5.77 4.02
C GLY A 52 -7.66 -5.97 5.46
N ALA A 53 -6.36 -6.04 5.64
CA ALA A 53 -5.70 -6.05 6.94
C ALA A 53 -4.47 -5.14 6.87
N HIS A 54 -4.67 -3.90 6.40
CA HIS A 54 -3.60 -2.94 6.14
C HIS A 54 -3.64 -1.71 7.05
N CYS A 55 -4.74 -1.47 7.72
CA CYS A 55 -4.88 -0.30 8.59
C CYS A 55 -5.91 -0.58 9.70
N GLY A 56 -5.44 -0.93 10.87
CA GLY A 56 -6.29 -1.25 12.00
C GLY A 56 -6.76 -0.03 12.78
N GLY A 57 -7.78 -0.19 13.60
CA GLY A 57 -8.26 0.77 14.58
C GLY A 57 -9.17 1.88 14.07
N THR A 58 -9.44 1.94 12.78
CA THR A 58 -10.37 2.94 12.24
C THR A 58 -11.81 2.62 12.70
N PRO A 59 -12.64 3.65 12.97
CA PRO A 59 -14.01 3.43 13.45
C PRO A 59 -14.79 2.51 12.51
N GLY A 60 -15.39 1.44 13.04
CA GLY A 60 -16.09 0.46 12.21
C GLY A 60 -15.19 -0.29 11.24
N ASN A 61 -13.88 -0.23 11.44
CA ASN A 61 -12.88 -0.86 10.55
C ASN A 61 -12.95 -0.36 9.09
N TRP A 62 -13.35 0.90 8.89
CA TRP A 62 -13.65 1.42 7.55
C TRP A 62 -12.46 1.34 6.58
N ALA A 63 -11.24 1.56 7.07
CA ALA A 63 -10.06 1.55 6.20
C ALA A 63 -9.80 0.16 5.59
N ASN A 64 -10.03 -0.91 6.35
CA ASN A 64 -9.88 -2.27 5.85
C ASN A 64 -11.10 -2.75 5.04
N VAL A 65 -12.30 -2.28 5.40
CA VAL A 65 -13.54 -2.68 4.73
C VAL A 65 -13.72 -1.95 3.41
N ASP A 66 -13.56 -0.62 3.42
CA ASP A 66 -13.86 0.25 2.27
C ASP A 66 -12.61 0.81 1.57
N GLY A 67 -11.45 0.69 2.18
CA GLY A 67 -10.21 1.22 1.64
C GLY A 67 -9.45 0.20 0.79
N VAL A 68 -8.62 0.72 -0.13
CA VAL A 68 -7.69 -0.08 -0.92
C VAL A 68 -6.29 0.09 -0.33
N GLY A 69 -5.67 -1.00 0.08
CA GLY A 69 -4.33 -1.00 0.65
C GLY A 69 -3.27 -1.26 -0.42
N ILE A 70 -2.32 -0.34 -0.55
CA ILE A 70 -1.20 -0.45 -1.50
C ILE A 70 0.10 -0.42 -0.71
N CYS A 71 0.93 -1.43 -0.90
CA CYS A 71 2.25 -1.53 -0.29
C CYS A 71 3.33 -1.33 -1.36
N LEU A 72 4.28 -0.42 -1.11
CA LEU A 72 5.49 -0.30 -1.89
C LEU A 72 6.61 -1.03 -1.15
N VAL A 73 7.31 -1.91 -1.85
CA VAL A 73 8.47 -2.61 -1.27
C VAL A 73 9.59 -1.60 -1.01
N GLY A 74 10.03 -1.49 0.24
CA GLY A 74 11.12 -0.59 0.61
C GLY A 74 11.08 -0.19 2.09
N ASP A 75 12.13 0.50 2.53
CA ASP A 75 12.23 1.13 3.85
C ASP A 75 12.40 2.64 3.65
N PHE A 76 11.29 3.37 3.64
CA PHE A 76 11.27 4.79 3.33
C PHE A 76 11.52 5.70 4.54
N ASN A 77 11.94 5.13 5.66
CA ASN A 77 12.61 5.89 6.71
C ASN A 77 14.09 6.14 6.36
N HIS A 78 14.67 5.33 5.47
CA HIS A 78 16.10 5.40 5.11
C HIS A 78 16.35 5.75 3.65
N THR A 79 15.43 5.38 2.75
CA THR A 79 15.58 5.63 1.31
C THR A 79 14.29 6.20 0.73
N TYR A 80 14.34 6.60 -0.53
CA TYR A 80 13.18 7.07 -1.29
C TYR A 80 12.62 5.95 -2.16
N PRO A 81 11.32 5.95 -2.49
CA PRO A 81 10.80 5.07 -3.52
C PRO A 81 11.50 5.32 -4.86
N THR A 82 11.60 4.29 -5.69
CA THR A 82 12.15 4.47 -7.04
C THR A 82 11.21 5.30 -7.90
N SER A 83 11.74 5.90 -8.97
CA SER A 83 10.91 6.64 -9.92
C SER A 83 9.84 5.75 -10.55
N ARG A 84 10.16 4.50 -10.83
CA ARG A 84 9.21 3.53 -11.38
C ARG A 84 8.13 3.15 -10.38
N GLN A 85 8.47 3.01 -9.11
CA GLN A 85 7.49 2.80 -8.07
C GLN A 85 6.51 3.97 -7.99
N MET A 86 7.00 5.20 -8.03
CA MET A 86 6.16 6.39 -7.97
C MET A 86 5.26 6.52 -9.21
N GLN A 87 5.77 6.22 -10.40
CA GLN A 87 4.97 6.23 -11.63
C GLN A 87 3.87 5.17 -11.57
N SER A 88 4.20 3.95 -11.18
CA SER A 88 3.24 2.86 -11.04
C SER A 88 2.18 3.16 -9.99
N LEU A 89 2.60 3.73 -8.87
CA LEU A 89 1.68 4.14 -7.81
C LEU A 89 0.68 5.20 -8.32
N ALA A 90 1.17 6.22 -9.00
CA ALA A 90 0.30 7.27 -9.55
C ALA A 90 -0.69 6.72 -10.58
N GLN A 91 -0.24 5.83 -11.46
CA GLN A 91 -1.11 5.18 -12.44
C GLN A 91 -2.19 4.32 -11.77
N LEU A 92 -1.81 3.53 -10.77
CA LEU A 92 -2.74 2.69 -10.01
C LEU A 92 -3.77 3.54 -9.26
N VAL A 93 -3.33 4.60 -8.60
CA VAL A 93 -4.24 5.50 -7.87
C VAL A 93 -5.21 6.19 -8.81
N ARG A 94 -4.76 6.66 -9.98
CA ARG A 94 -5.67 7.25 -10.98
C ARG A 94 -6.71 6.26 -11.46
N PHE A 95 -6.31 5.03 -11.71
CA PHE A 95 -7.23 3.96 -12.10
C PHE A 95 -8.30 3.73 -11.02
N LEU A 96 -7.87 3.63 -9.75
CA LEU A 96 -8.78 3.40 -8.63
C LEU A 96 -9.70 4.59 -8.37
N GLU A 97 -9.17 5.81 -8.45
CA GLU A 97 -9.98 7.04 -8.34
C GLU A 97 -11.10 7.07 -9.38
N SER A 98 -10.77 6.76 -10.62
CA SER A 98 -11.73 6.75 -11.72
C SER A 98 -12.78 5.65 -11.56
N ARG A 99 -12.35 4.44 -11.20
CA ARG A 99 -13.24 3.29 -11.08
C ARG A 99 -14.21 3.41 -9.91
N TYR A 100 -13.77 3.97 -8.80
CA TYR A 100 -14.54 4.00 -7.55
C TYR A 100 -14.96 5.40 -7.13
N ASN A 101 -14.71 6.41 -7.94
CA ASN A 101 -15.02 7.81 -7.64
C ASN A 101 -14.41 8.27 -6.31
N ILE A 102 -13.14 7.91 -6.06
CA ILE A 102 -12.45 8.28 -4.83
C ILE A 102 -12.02 9.74 -4.88
N PRO A 103 -12.45 10.59 -3.93
CA PRO A 103 -12.01 11.98 -3.88
C PRO A 103 -10.50 12.06 -3.58
N LYS A 104 -9.81 13.04 -4.17
CA LYS A 104 -8.36 13.23 -3.96
C LYS A 104 -7.98 13.42 -2.49
N GLY A 105 -8.86 13.99 -1.69
CA GLY A 105 -8.64 14.18 -0.26
C GLY A 105 -8.71 12.88 0.57
N ARG A 106 -9.03 11.74 -0.04
CA ARG A 106 -9.12 10.45 0.65
C ARG A 106 -7.97 9.50 0.31
N ILE A 107 -6.83 10.05 -0.04
CA ILE A 107 -5.60 9.30 -0.26
C ILE A 107 -4.68 9.56 0.95
N TYR A 108 -4.38 8.52 1.70
CA TYR A 108 -3.67 8.62 2.97
C TYR A 108 -2.44 7.73 3.01
N GLY A 109 -1.40 8.17 3.74
CA GLY A 109 -0.41 7.26 4.27
C GLY A 109 -0.99 6.48 5.44
N HIS A 110 -0.41 5.36 5.80
CA HIS A 110 -0.85 4.60 6.98
C HIS A 110 -0.83 5.49 8.25
N ASN A 111 0.20 6.32 8.38
CA ASN A 111 0.37 7.22 9.52
C ASN A 111 -0.59 8.41 9.55
N THR A 112 -1.27 8.70 8.45
CA THR A 112 -2.20 9.85 8.34
C THR A 112 -3.65 9.42 8.12
N THR A 113 -3.94 8.14 8.16
CA THR A 113 -5.31 7.63 8.00
C THR A 113 -6.15 8.02 9.23
N PRO A 114 -7.29 8.73 9.04
CA PRO A 114 -8.10 9.18 10.17
C PRO A 114 -8.59 8.03 11.06
N GLY A 115 -8.32 8.14 12.35
CA GLY A 115 -8.74 7.14 13.33
C GLY A 115 -7.91 5.87 13.37
N ALA A 116 -6.83 5.79 12.60
CA ALA A 116 -5.95 4.62 12.60
C ALA A 116 -5.36 4.34 13.99
N ASN A 117 -5.23 3.05 14.29
CA ASN A 117 -4.74 2.58 15.57
C ASN A 117 -3.23 2.73 15.70
N GLY A 118 -2.79 3.17 16.87
CA GLY A 118 -1.37 3.24 17.21
C GLY A 118 -0.58 4.28 16.42
N LYS A 119 0.71 4.34 16.71
CA LYS A 119 1.65 5.20 16.02
C LYS A 119 2.48 4.36 15.07
N THR A 120 2.53 4.74 13.80
CA THR A 120 3.36 4.10 12.80
C THR A 120 4.12 5.14 12.00
N ASP A 121 5.35 4.81 11.59
CA ASP A 121 6.11 5.66 10.68
C ASP A 121 5.76 5.39 9.21
N CYS A 122 5.00 4.32 8.94
CA CYS A 122 4.61 3.96 7.58
C CYS A 122 3.77 5.09 6.94
N PRO A 123 4.05 5.49 5.72
CA PRO A 123 4.96 4.88 4.75
C PRO A 123 6.44 5.27 4.89
N GLY A 124 6.82 6.00 5.92
CA GLY A 124 8.17 6.44 6.18
C GLY A 124 8.38 7.93 5.88
N ARG A 125 9.34 8.54 6.61
CA ARG A 125 9.60 10.00 6.51
C ARG A 125 10.09 10.45 5.14
N HIS A 126 10.67 9.55 4.36
CA HIS A 126 11.14 9.84 3.00
C HIS A 126 10.13 9.47 1.91
N PHE A 127 8.93 9.06 2.30
CA PHE A 127 7.87 8.81 1.32
C PHE A 127 7.30 10.15 0.85
N PRO A 128 7.39 10.47 -0.46
CA PRO A 128 7.05 11.81 -0.96
C PRO A 128 5.55 11.94 -1.27
N MET A 129 4.71 12.01 -0.23
CA MET A 129 3.25 12.12 -0.38
C MET A 129 2.85 13.37 -1.18
N PHE A 130 3.53 14.49 -0.96
CA PHE A 130 3.25 15.72 -1.70
C PHE A 130 3.51 15.54 -3.21
N LYS A 131 4.61 14.87 -3.56
CA LYS A 131 4.93 14.55 -4.95
C LYS A 131 3.88 13.64 -5.56
N LEU A 132 3.44 12.60 -4.84
CA LEU A 132 2.37 11.71 -5.30
C LEU A 132 1.11 12.52 -5.64
N LYS A 133 0.67 13.37 -4.73
CA LYS A 133 -0.54 14.19 -4.94
C LYS A 133 -0.39 15.14 -6.12
N SER A 134 0.79 15.72 -6.34
CA SER A 134 1.07 16.54 -7.50
C SER A 134 0.99 15.74 -8.81
N MET A 135 1.40 14.48 -8.81
CA MET A 135 1.32 13.59 -9.99
C MET A 135 -0.12 13.21 -10.34
N LEU A 136 -1.06 13.34 -9.41
CA LEU A 136 -2.48 13.01 -9.61
C LEU A 136 -3.30 14.18 -10.14
N ASP A 137 -2.77 15.36 -10.13
CA ASP A 137 -3.47 16.58 -10.58
C ASP A 137 -3.51 16.73 -12.10
#